data_856ffb88cbc31884aae74d76759ca687
#
_entry.id   856ffb88cbc31884aae74d76759ca687
#
_cell.length_a   1.000
_cell.length_b   1.000
_cell.length_c   1.000
_cell.angle_alpha   90.00
_cell.angle_beta   90.00
_cell.angle_gamma   90.00
#
_symmetry.space_group_name_H-M   'P 1'
#
loop_
_entity.id
_entity.type
_entity.pdbx_description
1 polymer ?
#
loop_
_entity_poly.entity_id
_entity_poly.type
_entity_poly.pdbx_seq_one_letter_code
_entity_poly.pdbx_strand_id
1 'polypeptide(L)'
;MKKLIPRILRTLLLSILTIIAVFIIAVPVINNGISATYENRLKHAPTPDGTTVIESASLTGKKMGNGNGMQWFGFLLVESDMSREELEKWYSDQVDLKENEDLWVSPQETPEIIEHSRRNFKKYKNSENCYQICLFKNSVSGLEDNFGEKLLNFDLRGH
;
A
#
# COMPACT_ATOMS: atom_id res chain seq x y z
N MET A 1 -40.27 34.56 -7.43
CA MET A 1 -39.04 34.21 -8.13
C MET A 1 -37.76 34.60 -7.35
N LYS A 2 -37.61 35.80 -6.75
CA LYS A 2 -36.39 36.23 -6.04
C LYS A 2 -35.90 35.36 -4.86
N LYS A 3 -36.75 34.50 -4.24
CA LYS A 3 -36.35 33.60 -3.14
C LYS A 3 -36.00 32.15 -3.58
N LEU A 4 -36.32 31.78 -4.80
CA LEU A 4 -36.11 30.42 -5.33
C LEU A 4 -34.65 30.22 -5.77
N ILE A 5 -34.04 31.21 -6.47
CA ILE A 5 -32.68 31.18 -6.94
C ILE A 5 -31.65 30.97 -5.80
N PRO A 6 -31.71 31.71 -4.67
CA PRO A 6 -30.77 31.50 -3.57
C PRO A 6 -30.92 30.12 -2.89
N ARG A 7 -32.12 29.53 -2.87
CA ARG A 7 -32.36 28.18 -2.36
C ARG A 7 -31.71 27.13 -3.27
N ILE A 8 -31.95 27.22 -4.58
CA ILE A 8 -31.35 26.30 -5.57
C ILE A 8 -29.81 26.38 -5.51
N LEU A 9 -29.25 27.57 -5.48
CA LEU A 9 -27.80 27.79 -5.41
C LEU A 9 -27.19 27.19 -4.14
N ARG A 10 -27.86 27.37 -2.99
CA ARG A 10 -27.46 26.77 -1.71
C ARG A 10 -27.48 25.24 -1.76
N THR A 11 -28.54 24.66 -2.31
CA THR A 11 -28.65 23.20 -2.45
C THR A 11 -27.56 22.67 -3.36
N LEU A 12 -27.31 23.31 -4.50
CA LEU A 12 -26.24 22.94 -5.42
C LEU A 12 -24.85 22.99 -4.74
N LEU A 13 -24.57 24.07 -4.02
CA LEU A 13 -23.31 24.22 -3.27
C LEU A 13 -23.14 23.10 -2.23
N LEU A 14 -24.18 22.82 -1.44
CA LEU A 14 -24.14 21.74 -0.45
C LEU A 14 -23.94 20.38 -1.11
N SER A 15 -24.58 20.11 -2.23
CA SER A 15 -24.38 18.87 -2.98
C SER A 15 -22.93 18.71 -3.45
N ILE A 16 -22.33 19.76 -4.01
CA ILE A 16 -20.92 19.75 -4.44
C ILE A 16 -19.99 19.51 -3.25
N LEU A 17 -20.19 20.21 -2.14
CA LEU A 17 -19.39 20.03 -0.93
C LEU A 17 -19.53 18.59 -0.38
N THR A 18 -20.71 18.02 -0.42
CA THR A 18 -20.95 16.63 -0.01
C THR A 18 -20.19 15.65 -0.90
N ILE A 19 -20.24 15.83 -2.22
CA ILE A 19 -19.51 14.98 -3.17
C ILE A 19 -18.00 15.05 -2.91
N ILE A 20 -17.47 16.26 -2.71
CA ILE A 20 -16.04 16.45 -2.38
C ILE A 20 -15.69 15.77 -1.06
N ALA A 21 -16.49 15.92 -0.03
CA ALA A 21 -16.26 15.29 1.27
C ALA A 21 -16.28 13.75 1.17
N VAL A 22 -17.24 13.19 0.45
CA VAL A 22 -17.30 11.74 0.20
C VAL A 22 -16.06 11.26 -0.55
N PHE A 23 -15.61 12.00 -1.56
CA PHE A 23 -14.41 11.66 -2.32
C PHE A 23 -13.15 11.66 -1.45
N ILE A 24 -12.95 12.69 -0.64
CA ILE A 24 -11.80 12.81 0.27
C ILE A 24 -11.75 11.64 1.28
N ILE A 25 -12.90 11.09 1.68
CA ILE A 25 -12.95 9.96 2.61
C ILE A 25 -12.82 8.62 1.85
N ALA A 26 -13.52 8.48 0.73
CA ALA A 26 -13.59 7.21 0.00
C ALA A 26 -12.24 6.80 -0.60
N VAL A 27 -11.49 7.73 -1.19
CA VAL A 27 -10.19 7.43 -1.83
C VAL A 27 -9.19 6.82 -0.84
N PRO A 28 -8.94 7.40 0.34
CA PRO A 28 -8.11 6.77 1.35
C PRO A 28 -8.57 5.38 1.81
N VAL A 29 -9.87 5.19 1.97
CA VAL A 29 -10.44 3.89 2.38
C VAL A 29 -10.20 2.82 1.32
N ILE A 30 -10.47 3.15 0.05
CA ILE A 30 -10.23 2.23 -1.07
C ILE A 30 -8.73 1.89 -1.17
N ASN A 31 -7.86 2.88 -1.14
CA ASN A 31 -6.42 2.67 -1.19
C ASN A 31 -5.91 1.77 -0.07
N ASN A 32 -6.37 1.98 1.17
CA ASN A 32 -6.04 1.09 2.28
C ASN A 32 -6.56 -0.34 2.06
N GLY A 33 -7.77 -0.49 1.51
CA GLY A 33 -8.33 -1.78 1.15
C GLY A 33 -7.47 -2.51 0.12
N ILE A 34 -6.99 -1.80 -0.90
CA ILE A 34 -6.08 -2.37 -1.90
C ILE A 34 -4.78 -2.82 -1.24
N SER A 35 -4.12 -1.98 -0.43
CA SER A 35 -2.89 -2.37 0.27
C SER A 35 -3.10 -3.57 1.19
N ALA A 36 -4.24 -3.65 1.87
CA ALA A 36 -4.57 -4.80 2.71
C ALA A 36 -4.69 -6.10 1.91
N THR A 37 -5.06 -6.05 0.63
CA THR A 37 -5.06 -7.25 -0.22
C THR A 37 -3.65 -7.77 -0.48
N TYR A 38 -2.65 -6.90 -0.63
CA TYR A 38 -1.23 -7.29 -0.78
C TYR A 38 -0.68 -7.91 0.49
N GLU A 39 -0.96 -7.31 1.65
CA GLU A 39 -0.62 -7.89 2.95
C GLU A 39 -1.26 -9.28 3.12
N ASN A 40 -2.54 -9.43 2.78
CA ASN A 40 -3.25 -10.69 2.90
C ASN A 40 -2.69 -11.76 1.96
N ARG A 41 -2.30 -11.42 0.73
CA ARG A 41 -1.66 -12.35 -0.20
C ARG A 41 -0.36 -12.90 0.37
N LEU A 42 0.49 -12.06 0.95
CA LEU A 42 1.70 -12.50 1.63
C LEU A 42 1.40 -13.38 2.84
N LYS A 43 0.41 -13.04 3.67
CA LYS A 43 0.01 -13.82 4.84
C LYS A 43 -0.55 -15.20 4.51
N HIS A 44 -1.15 -15.36 3.34
CA HIS A 44 -1.69 -16.66 2.89
C HIS A 44 -0.66 -17.48 2.10
N ALA A 45 0.47 -16.90 1.73
CA ALA A 45 1.57 -17.66 1.16
C ALA A 45 2.12 -18.64 2.21
N PRO A 46 2.47 -19.88 1.82
CA PRO A 46 3.14 -20.81 2.72
C PRO A 46 4.41 -20.20 3.31
N THR A 47 4.63 -20.39 4.59
CA THR A 47 5.88 -19.99 5.25
C THR A 47 6.90 -21.11 5.09
N PRO A 48 8.14 -20.84 4.63
CA PRO A 48 9.16 -21.87 4.50
C PRO A 48 9.63 -22.38 5.85
N ASP A 49 10.17 -23.61 5.88
CA ASP A 49 10.77 -24.19 7.07
C ASP A 49 11.90 -23.29 7.61
N GLY A 50 12.05 -23.21 8.91
CA GLY A 50 13.05 -22.35 9.56
C GLY A 50 12.71 -20.86 9.52
N THR A 51 11.49 -20.49 9.10
CA THR A 51 11.03 -19.10 9.06
C THR A 51 9.83 -18.88 9.98
N THR A 52 9.85 -17.76 10.69
CA THR A 52 8.76 -17.33 11.58
C THR A 52 8.27 -15.95 11.16
N VAL A 53 6.98 -15.81 10.91
CA VAL A 53 6.35 -14.51 10.66
C VAL A 53 6.14 -13.78 11.98
N ILE A 54 6.79 -12.63 12.15
CA ILE A 54 6.74 -11.79 13.36
C ILE A 54 5.56 -10.83 13.33
N GLU A 55 5.42 -10.12 12.21
CA GLU A 55 4.40 -9.08 12.03
C GLU A 55 4.05 -8.93 10.56
N SER A 56 2.87 -8.43 10.27
CA SER A 56 2.48 -7.99 8.92
C SER A 56 1.99 -6.55 8.94
N ALA A 57 2.11 -5.88 7.82
CA ALA A 57 1.65 -4.51 7.66
C ALA A 57 1.21 -4.25 6.22
N SER A 58 0.36 -3.24 6.06
CA SER A 58 0.05 -2.66 4.75
C SER A 58 0.26 -1.16 4.76
N LEU A 59 0.68 -0.62 3.63
CA LEU A 59 0.95 0.80 3.47
C LEU A 59 0.49 1.26 2.09
N THR A 60 -0.07 2.46 2.05
CA THR A 60 -0.40 3.16 0.81
C THR A 60 0.33 4.49 0.78
N GLY A 61 0.87 4.86 -0.33
CA GLY A 61 1.51 6.18 -0.48
C GLY A 61 2.41 6.26 -1.70
N LYS A 62 3.01 7.42 -1.88
CA LYS A 62 4.00 7.71 -2.91
C LYS A 62 5.38 7.64 -2.27
N LYS A 63 5.88 6.43 -2.04
CA LYS A 63 7.04 6.18 -1.17
C LYS A 63 8.31 5.81 -1.91
N MET A 64 8.19 5.41 -3.18
CA MET A 64 9.32 4.95 -3.98
C MET A 64 9.35 5.62 -5.34
N GLY A 65 10.55 5.67 -5.94
CA GLY A 65 10.75 6.25 -7.26
C GLY A 65 10.58 7.77 -7.28
N ASN A 66 10.01 8.29 -8.36
CA ASN A 66 9.78 9.73 -8.54
C ASN A 66 8.54 10.28 -7.80
N GLY A 67 7.82 9.43 -7.06
CA GLY A 67 6.66 9.84 -6.26
C GLY A 67 5.42 10.27 -7.06
N ASN A 68 5.36 10.01 -8.35
CA ASN A 68 4.27 10.51 -9.20
C ASN A 68 2.99 9.68 -9.14
N GLY A 69 3.07 8.39 -8.76
CA GLY A 69 1.95 7.49 -8.69
C GLY A 69 1.67 6.95 -7.31
N MET A 70 0.43 6.60 -7.02
CA MET A 70 0.07 5.88 -5.81
C MET A 70 0.67 4.48 -5.85
N GLN A 71 1.13 4.00 -4.71
CA GLN A 71 1.71 2.68 -4.52
C GLN A 71 0.99 1.97 -3.40
N TRP A 72 0.77 0.68 -3.55
CA TRP A 72 0.11 -0.17 -2.58
C TRP A 72 1.06 -1.29 -2.17
N PHE A 73 1.34 -1.38 -0.88
CA PHE A 73 2.32 -2.29 -0.31
C PHE A 73 1.68 -3.23 0.70
N GLY A 74 2.07 -4.50 0.65
CA GLY A 74 1.93 -5.45 1.73
C GLY A 74 3.30 -5.87 2.22
N PHE A 75 3.48 -6.06 3.53
CA PHE A 75 4.73 -6.42 4.15
C PHE A 75 4.57 -7.59 5.10
N LEU A 76 5.58 -8.46 5.14
CA LEU A 76 5.83 -9.35 6.28
C LEU A 76 7.19 -9.02 6.88
N LEU A 77 7.23 -8.98 8.20
CA LEU A 77 8.46 -9.05 8.97
C LEU A 77 8.66 -10.51 9.39
N VAL A 78 9.77 -11.09 9.03
CA VAL A 78 10.08 -12.49 9.32
C VAL A 78 11.45 -12.61 9.97
N GLU A 79 11.62 -13.65 10.79
CA GLU A 79 12.92 -14.16 11.22
C GLU A 79 13.14 -15.51 10.53
N SER A 80 14.30 -15.69 9.87
CA SER A 80 14.54 -16.87 9.03
C SER A 80 16.00 -17.30 9.03
N ASP A 81 16.19 -18.63 8.99
CA ASP A 81 17.52 -19.24 8.78
C ASP A 81 17.93 -19.24 7.29
N MET A 82 17.02 -18.90 6.39
CA MET A 82 17.27 -18.79 4.96
C MET A 82 17.98 -17.48 4.62
N SER A 83 18.77 -17.50 3.57
CA SER A 83 19.31 -16.27 2.98
C SER A 83 18.22 -15.41 2.33
N ARG A 84 18.53 -14.13 2.11
CA ARG A 84 17.66 -13.20 1.41
C ARG A 84 17.19 -13.75 0.06
N GLU A 85 18.14 -14.28 -0.73
CA GLU A 85 17.92 -14.79 -2.08
C GLU A 85 17.00 -16.02 -2.09
N GLU A 86 17.15 -16.91 -1.11
CA GLU A 86 16.29 -18.08 -0.94
C GLU A 86 14.88 -17.68 -0.55
N LEU A 87 14.72 -16.73 0.38
CA LEU A 87 13.43 -16.19 0.76
C LEU A 87 12.74 -15.49 -0.42
N GLU A 88 13.47 -14.65 -1.17
CA GLU A 88 12.93 -13.92 -2.32
C GLU A 88 12.44 -14.90 -3.39
N LYS A 89 13.24 -15.93 -3.68
CA LYS A 89 12.84 -16.99 -4.61
C LYS A 89 11.61 -17.74 -4.11
N TRP A 90 11.62 -18.17 -2.82
CA TRP A 90 10.49 -18.89 -2.23
C TRP A 90 9.18 -18.11 -2.39
N TYR A 91 9.16 -16.87 -1.92
CA TYR A 91 7.93 -16.07 -1.96
C TYR A 91 7.52 -15.70 -3.38
N SER A 92 8.47 -15.48 -4.29
CA SER A 92 8.17 -15.26 -5.71
C SER A 92 7.53 -16.48 -6.38
N ASP A 93 7.89 -17.69 -5.96
CA ASP A 93 7.31 -18.93 -6.48
C ASP A 93 5.90 -19.20 -5.87
N GLN A 94 5.61 -18.70 -4.67
CA GLN A 94 4.35 -18.92 -3.95
C GLN A 94 3.30 -17.84 -4.19
N VAL A 95 3.74 -16.62 -4.50
CA VAL A 95 2.84 -15.49 -4.73
C VAL A 95 2.65 -15.30 -6.23
N ASP A 96 1.40 -15.49 -6.70
CA ASP A 96 1.03 -15.22 -8.09
C ASP A 96 1.13 -13.71 -8.38
N LEU A 97 2.27 -13.29 -8.97
CA LEU A 97 2.52 -11.90 -9.32
C LEU A 97 1.74 -11.51 -10.57
N LYS A 98 0.99 -10.43 -10.48
CA LYS A 98 0.25 -9.84 -11.58
C LYS A 98 1.09 -8.80 -12.32
N GLU A 99 0.58 -8.34 -13.44
CA GLU A 99 1.20 -7.25 -14.19
C GLU A 99 1.39 -5.98 -13.32
N ASN A 100 2.58 -5.39 -13.41
CA ASN A 100 3.01 -4.22 -12.62
C ASN A 100 3.08 -4.46 -11.10
N GLU A 101 3.18 -5.71 -10.67
CA GLU A 101 3.48 -6.07 -9.29
C GLU A 101 4.92 -6.57 -9.19
N ASP A 102 5.59 -6.19 -8.11
CA ASP A 102 6.92 -6.65 -7.77
C ASP A 102 6.96 -7.19 -6.34
N LEU A 103 7.89 -8.12 -6.11
CA LEU A 103 8.19 -8.66 -4.81
C LEU A 103 9.69 -8.53 -4.56
N TRP A 104 10.06 -8.06 -3.38
CA TRP A 104 11.45 -8.08 -2.94
C TRP A 104 11.58 -8.53 -1.49
N VAL A 105 12.76 -8.99 -1.15
CA VAL A 105 13.19 -9.28 0.23
C VAL A 105 14.39 -8.42 0.58
N SER A 106 14.41 -7.83 1.75
CA SER A 106 15.54 -7.07 2.27
C SER A 106 15.80 -7.38 3.73
N PRO A 107 17.07 -7.34 4.19
CA PRO A 107 17.37 -7.33 5.61
C PRO A 107 16.65 -6.17 6.29
N GLN A 108 16.12 -6.39 7.48
CA GLN A 108 15.44 -5.36 8.26
C GLN A 108 16.36 -4.88 9.38
N GLU A 109 17.02 -3.76 9.14
CA GLU A 109 18.01 -3.21 10.07
C GLU A 109 17.42 -2.18 11.05
N THR A 110 16.23 -1.66 10.74
CA THR A 110 15.54 -0.65 11.54
C THR A 110 14.08 -1.04 11.74
N PRO A 111 13.38 -0.49 12.75
CA PRO A 111 11.95 -0.74 12.90
C PRO A 111 11.09 -0.10 11.79
N GLU A 112 11.60 0.86 11.03
CA GLU A 112 10.84 1.57 10.01
C GLU A 112 10.47 0.63 8.85
N ILE A 113 9.17 0.61 8.46
CA ILE A 113 8.67 -0.31 7.44
C ILE A 113 9.25 0.03 6.05
N ILE A 114 9.32 1.30 5.72
CA ILE A 114 9.93 1.82 4.50
C ILE A 114 10.43 3.23 4.79
N GLU A 115 11.53 3.61 4.20
CA GLU A 115 12.14 4.92 4.39
C GLU A 115 11.13 6.06 4.19
N HIS A 116 11.12 7.01 5.10
CA HIS A 116 10.19 8.15 5.14
C HIS A 116 8.71 7.80 5.32
N SER A 117 8.36 6.56 5.67
CA SER A 117 6.95 6.17 5.88
C SER A 117 6.38 6.68 7.20
N ARG A 118 7.22 7.01 8.19
CA ARG A 118 6.85 7.30 9.58
C ARG A 118 6.05 6.17 10.25
N ARG A 119 6.16 4.95 9.73
CA ARG A 119 5.49 3.75 10.26
C ARG A 119 6.53 2.69 10.57
N ASN A 120 6.38 2.10 11.75
CA ASN A 120 7.32 1.10 12.26
C ASN A 120 6.61 -0.24 12.48
N PHE A 121 7.34 -1.33 12.32
CA PHE A 121 6.98 -2.62 12.87
C PHE A 121 7.03 -2.54 14.40
N LYS A 122 5.94 -2.92 15.04
CA LYS A 122 5.81 -2.84 16.51
C LYS A 122 6.56 -3.96 17.23
N LYS A 123 6.72 -5.09 16.53
CA LYS A 123 7.38 -6.29 17.06
C LYS A 123 8.81 -6.48 16.56
N TYR A 124 9.35 -5.45 15.86
CA TYR A 124 10.72 -5.49 15.39
C TYR A 124 11.69 -5.76 16.54
N LYS A 125 12.62 -6.68 16.29
CA LYS A 125 13.77 -6.96 17.16
C LYS A 125 15.00 -6.86 16.29
N ASN A 126 16.06 -6.22 16.80
CA ASN A 126 17.32 -6.16 16.10
C ASN A 126 17.97 -7.56 16.12
N SER A 127 17.84 -8.29 15.01
CA SER A 127 18.37 -9.63 14.78
C SER A 127 18.97 -9.69 13.40
N GLU A 128 20.12 -10.37 13.27
CA GLU A 128 20.83 -10.52 11.97
C GLU A 128 20.00 -11.34 10.96
N ASN A 129 19.07 -12.17 11.43
CA ASN A 129 18.20 -13.01 10.59
C ASN A 129 16.81 -12.41 10.38
N CYS A 130 16.67 -11.10 10.56
CA CYS A 130 15.40 -10.41 10.39
C CYS A 130 15.29 -9.83 8.98
N TYR A 131 14.21 -10.21 8.28
CA TYR A 131 13.96 -9.79 6.90
C TYR A 131 12.59 -9.17 6.76
N GLN A 132 12.49 -8.24 5.81
CA GLN A 132 11.23 -7.72 5.32
C GLN A 132 10.94 -8.30 3.94
N ILE A 133 9.75 -8.86 3.77
CA ILE A 133 9.21 -9.28 2.48
C ILE A 133 8.17 -8.24 2.08
N CYS A 134 8.32 -7.69 0.90
CA CYS A 134 7.43 -6.68 0.36
C CYS A 134 6.83 -7.12 -0.96
N LEU A 135 5.52 -7.12 -1.04
CA LEU A 135 4.76 -7.23 -2.28
C LEU A 135 4.10 -5.89 -2.57
N PHE A 136 4.31 -5.34 -3.76
CA PHE A 136 3.75 -4.04 -4.08
C PHE A 136 3.33 -3.90 -5.54
N LYS A 137 2.49 -2.91 -5.77
CA LYS A 137 2.11 -2.43 -7.10
C LYS A 137 2.35 -0.93 -7.19
N ASN A 138 2.97 -0.52 -8.29
CA ASN A 138 2.99 0.88 -8.70
C ASN A 138 1.72 1.18 -9.51
N SER A 139 1.07 2.32 -9.26
CA SER A 139 0.15 2.81 -10.28
C SER A 139 0.97 3.19 -11.51
N VAL A 140 0.54 2.71 -12.65
CA VAL A 140 1.16 3.08 -13.92
C VAL A 140 0.90 4.58 -14.14
N SER A 141 1.94 5.40 -14.17
CA SER A 141 1.83 6.80 -14.53
C SER A 141 1.91 6.91 -16.04
N GLY A 142 0.79 7.10 -16.74
CA GLY A 142 0.80 7.26 -18.18
C GLY A 142 -0.58 7.46 -18.80
N LEU A 143 -0.61 7.50 -20.12
CA LEU A 143 -1.85 7.62 -20.91
C LEU A 143 -2.73 6.36 -20.84
N GLU A 144 -2.15 5.24 -20.37
CA GLU A 144 -2.80 3.93 -20.25
C GLU A 144 -3.55 3.73 -18.92
N ASP A 145 -3.42 4.68 -17.96
CA ASP A 145 -4.14 4.59 -16.69
C ASP A 145 -5.65 4.59 -16.94
N ASN A 146 -6.33 3.60 -16.42
CA ASN A 146 -7.77 3.68 -16.38
C ASN A 146 -8.22 4.82 -15.45
N PHE A 147 -9.40 5.38 -15.73
CA PHE A 147 -9.95 6.53 -14.99
C PHE A 147 -10.01 6.27 -13.47
N GLY A 148 -10.25 5.03 -13.05
CA GLY A 148 -10.30 4.63 -11.64
C GLY A 148 -8.94 4.79 -10.94
N GLU A 149 -7.84 4.35 -11.55
CA GLU A 149 -6.49 4.51 -10.97
C GLU A 149 -6.10 5.99 -10.86
N LYS A 150 -6.47 6.81 -11.84
CA LYS A 150 -6.26 8.27 -11.76
C LYS A 150 -6.98 8.89 -10.55
N LEU A 151 -8.19 8.45 -10.24
CA LEU A 151 -8.91 8.94 -9.05
C LEU A 151 -8.20 8.53 -7.76
N LEU A 152 -7.61 7.34 -7.68
CA LEU A 152 -6.91 6.87 -6.50
C LEU A 152 -5.60 7.64 -6.24
N ASN A 153 -5.00 8.24 -7.25
CA ASN A 153 -3.83 9.12 -7.13
C ASN A 153 -4.11 10.44 -6.40
N PHE A 154 -5.39 10.82 -6.22
CA PHE A 154 -5.80 12.00 -5.46
C PHE A 154 -5.83 11.77 -3.93
N ASP A 155 -5.23 10.71 -3.43
CA ASP A 155 -5.08 10.50 -1.99
C ASP A 155 -4.15 11.57 -1.40
N LEU A 156 -4.70 12.42 -0.55
CA LEU A 156 -3.99 13.55 0.04
C LEU A 156 -2.97 13.15 1.13
N ARG A 157 -2.96 11.87 1.54
CA ARG A 157 -2.04 11.34 2.56
C ARG A 157 -0.70 10.87 1.99
N GLY A 158 -0.54 10.86 0.69
CA GLY A 158 0.58 10.20 -0.01
C GLY A 158 1.90 10.97 -0.07
N HIS A 159 2.06 12.01 0.73
CA HIS A 159 3.25 12.87 0.69
C HIS A 159 4.10 12.75 1.94
#